data_36575ed3f2f378767b1c252e55a90c3e
#
_entry.id   36575ed3f2f378767b1c252e55a90c3e
#
_cell.length_a   1.000
_cell.length_b   1.000
_cell.length_c   1.000
_cell.angle_alpha   90.00
_cell.angle_beta   90.00
_cell.angle_gamma   90.00
#
_symmetry.space_group_name_H-M   'P 1'
#
loop_
_entity.id
_entity.type
_entity.pdbx_description
1 polymer ?
#
loop_
_entity_poly.entity_id
_entity_poly.type
_entity_poly.pdbx_seq_one_letter_code
_entity_poly.pdbx_strand_id
1 'polypeptide(L)'
;MPLPPRSTPLAVGDLAPDFTLQDQNRNDWKLSDALRKGDVVLSVIPFAFTGVCGTEMGCISKDAATWQAKGATVVGLSCDSPFANHAWAAKEGYSHTILSDLHREVVKGYGIHWPEMNVAQRATIVIAKSADGVGRVTFIQTRPPGQAMDWSAVLGLL
;
A
#
# COMPACT_ATOMS: atom_id res chain seq x y z
N MET A 1 0.45 15.29 11.49
CA MET A 1 -0.32 14.77 12.65
C MET A 1 -0.48 13.27 12.51
N PRO A 2 -0.24 12.50 13.57
CA PRO A 2 -0.52 11.07 13.54
C PRO A 2 -2.01 10.80 13.29
N LEU A 3 -2.31 9.73 12.55
CA LEU A 3 -3.69 9.32 12.35
C LEU A 3 -4.24 8.68 13.63
N PRO A 4 -5.51 8.95 13.99
CA PRO A 4 -6.12 8.27 15.14
C PRO A 4 -6.21 6.75 14.87
N PRO A 5 -5.79 5.91 15.82
CA PRO A 5 -5.85 4.46 15.66
C PRO A 5 -7.29 3.96 15.54
N ARG A 6 -7.50 2.92 14.74
CA ARG A 6 -8.78 2.21 14.60
C ARG A 6 -8.65 0.78 15.13
N SER A 7 -9.71 0.29 15.75
CA SER A 7 -9.79 -1.10 16.22
C SER A 7 -10.18 -2.09 15.12
N THR A 8 -10.74 -1.60 14.02
CA THR A 8 -11.21 -2.41 12.88
C THR A 8 -10.72 -1.82 11.57
N PRO A 9 -10.51 -2.65 10.52
CA PRO A 9 -10.12 -2.13 9.22
C PRO A 9 -11.12 -1.12 8.66
N LEU A 10 -10.63 -0.24 7.79
CA LEU A 10 -11.51 0.59 6.95
C LEU A 10 -12.45 -0.33 6.17
N ALA A 11 -13.65 0.16 5.89
CA ALA A 11 -14.64 -0.55 5.06
C ALA A 11 -14.85 0.17 3.74
N VAL A 12 -15.40 -0.54 2.75
CA VAL A 12 -15.83 0.07 1.48
C VAL A 12 -16.81 1.21 1.78
N GLY A 13 -16.56 2.37 1.17
CA GLY A 13 -17.33 3.60 1.39
C GLY A 13 -16.74 4.53 2.42
N ASP A 14 -15.82 4.07 3.27
CA ASP A 14 -15.13 4.93 4.23
C ASP A 14 -14.19 5.91 3.52
N LEU A 15 -14.01 7.08 4.11
CA LEU A 15 -12.95 7.99 3.70
C LEU A 15 -11.60 7.40 4.10
N ALA A 16 -10.66 7.38 3.16
CA ALA A 16 -9.29 6.99 3.44
C ALA A 16 -8.54 8.20 4.03
N PRO A 17 -8.08 8.13 5.29
CA PRO A 17 -7.30 9.22 5.87
C PRO A 17 -6.07 9.55 5.02
N ASP A 18 -5.83 10.84 4.76
CA ASP A 18 -4.65 11.28 4.03
C ASP A 18 -3.37 11.04 4.84
N PHE A 19 -2.28 10.77 4.14
CA PHE A 19 -0.99 10.59 4.78
C PHE A 19 0.16 10.97 3.85
N THR A 20 1.30 11.24 4.44
CA THR A 20 2.59 11.40 3.74
C THR A 20 3.59 10.44 4.35
N LEU A 21 4.19 9.59 3.51
CA LEU A 21 5.24 8.65 3.90
C LEU A 21 6.43 8.79 2.95
N GLN A 22 7.61 8.39 3.41
CA GLN A 22 8.78 8.32 2.55
C GLN A 22 8.74 7.04 1.69
N ASP A 23 9.12 7.20 0.43
CA ASP A 23 9.38 6.06 -0.45
C ASP A 23 10.78 5.47 -0.20
N GLN A 24 11.16 4.42 -0.96
CA GLN A 24 12.46 3.77 -0.82
C GLN A 24 13.65 4.66 -1.18
N ASN A 25 13.42 5.80 -1.82
CA ASN A 25 14.44 6.81 -2.14
C ASN A 25 14.42 7.98 -1.17
N ARG A 26 13.60 7.90 -0.10
CA ARG A 26 13.42 8.93 0.92
C ARG A 26 12.78 10.21 0.42
N ASN A 27 12.02 10.12 -0.67
CA ASN A 27 11.17 11.21 -1.14
C ASN A 27 9.80 11.10 -0.49
N ASP A 28 9.20 12.23 -0.17
CA ASP A 28 7.84 12.26 0.37
C ASP A 28 6.82 11.88 -0.71
N TRP A 29 5.94 10.96 -0.35
CA TRP A 29 4.81 10.54 -1.17
C TRP A 29 3.51 10.79 -0.41
N LYS A 30 2.59 11.51 -1.03
CA LYS A 30 1.33 11.92 -0.41
C LYS A 30 0.15 11.29 -1.12
N LEU A 31 -0.74 10.67 -0.34
CA LEU A 31 -1.93 10.00 -0.88
C LEU A 31 -2.83 10.94 -1.67
N SER A 32 -3.13 12.11 -1.12
CA SER A 32 -4.03 13.06 -1.78
C SER A 32 -3.49 13.57 -3.13
N ASP A 33 -2.18 13.70 -3.28
CA ASP A 33 -1.58 14.08 -4.56
C ASP A 33 -1.70 12.98 -5.60
N ALA A 34 -1.54 11.73 -5.19
CA ALA A 34 -1.74 10.57 -6.07
C ALA A 34 -3.20 10.42 -6.48
N LEU A 35 -4.15 10.62 -5.56
CA LEU A 35 -5.59 10.50 -5.82
C LEU A 35 -6.10 11.53 -6.83
N ARG A 36 -5.48 12.69 -6.91
CA ARG A 36 -5.83 13.69 -7.93
C ARG A 36 -5.51 13.22 -9.34
N LYS A 37 -4.56 12.30 -9.47
CA LYS A 37 -4.10 11.78 -10.77
C LYS A 37 -4.84 10.51 -11.19
N GLY A 38 -5.20 9.65 -10.25
CA GLY A 38 -5.85 8.37 -10.56
C GLY A 38 -6.21 7.59 -9.30
N ASP A 39 -6.76 6.40 -9.50
CA ASP A 39 -7.00 5.46 -8.41
C ASP A 39 -5.66 5.05 -7.78
N VAL A 40 -5.68 4.78 -6.48
CA VAL A 40 -4.52 4.31 -5.74
C VAL A 40 -4.79 2.92 -5.18
N VAL A 41 -3.86 2.01 -5.41
CA VAL A 41 -3.88 0.67 -4.82
C VAL A 41 -2.73 0.57 -3.83
N LEU A 42 -3.06 0.34 -2.56
CA LEU A 42 -2.08 0.07 -1.51
C LEU A 42 -1.94 -1.43 -1.35
N SER A 43 -0.75 -1.96 -1.64
CA SER A 43 -0.37 -3.33 -1.32
C SER A 43 0.41 -3.34 -0.02
N VAL A 44 -0.29 -3.61 1.07
CA VAL A 44 0.26 -3.56 2.41
C VAL A 44 0.80 -4.93 2.80
N ILE A 45 2.05 -4.98 3.22
CA ILE A 45 2.76 -6.23 3.53
C ILE A 45 3.38 -6.18 4.92
N PRO A 46 3.51 -7.36 5.61
CA PRO A 46 4.12 -7.42 6.92
C PRO A 46 5.61 -7.07 6.92
N PHE A 47 6.42 -7.70 6.06
CA PHE A 47 7.88 -7.59 6.09
C PHE A 47 8.51 -7.60 4.70
N ALA A 48 9.48 -6.72 4.48
CA ALA A 48 10.42 -6.82 3.37
C ALA A 48 11.25 -8.12 3.49
N PHE A 49 11.82 -8.56 2.36
CA PHE A 49 12.70 -9.74 2.28
C PHE A 49 12.05 -11.08 2.65
N THR A 50 10.71 -11.19 2.52
CA THR A 50 9.99 -12.45 2.75
C THR A 50 9.35 -12.97 1.46
N GLY A 51 9.06 -14.28 1.39
CA GLY A 51 8.65 -14.96 0.16
C GLY A 51 7.33 -14.47 -0.41
N VAL A 52 6.25 -14.46 0.39
CA VAL A 52 4.91 -14.04 -0.08
C VAL A 52 4.88 -12.55 -0.39
N CYS A 53 5.51 -11.72 0.44
CA CYS A 53 5.65 -10.29 0.18
C CYS A 53 6.43 -10.02 -1.11
N GLY A 54 7.49 -10.79 -1.35
CA GLY A 54 8.26 -10.72 -2.58
C GLY A 54 7.45 -11.11 -3.82
N THR A 55 6.58 -12.11 -3.69
CA THR A 55 5.67 -12.50 -4.77
C THR A 55 4.70 -11.37 -5.13
N GLU A 56 4.09 -10.73 -4.15
CA GLU A 56 3.18 -9.59 -4.38
C GLU A 56 3.91 -8.41 -5.05
N MET A 57 5.06 -8.02 -4.53
CA MET A 57 5.85 -6.91 -5.08
C MET A 57 6.36 -7.22 -6.49
N GLY A 58 6.75 -8.45 -6.76
CA GLY A 58 7.17 -8.89 -8.08
C GLY A 58 6.05 -8.79 -9.11
N CYS A 59 4.82 -9.16 -8.75
CA CYS A 59 3.65 -9.01 -9.61
C CYS A 59 3.37 -7.54 -9.94
N ILE A 60 3.45 -6.66 -8.95
CA ILE A 60 3.23 -5.22 -9.15
C ILE A 60 4.25 -4.66 -10.14
N SER A 61 5.53 -4.94 -9.94
CA SER A 61 6.60 -4.45 -10.83
C SER A 61 6.49 -5.02 -12.24
N LYS A 62 6.18 -6.30 -12.37
CA LYS A 62 6.02 -6.98 -13.66
C LYS A 62 4.89 -6.36 -14.49
N ASP A 63 3.79 -6.01 -13.84
CA ASP A 63 2.60 -5.50 -14.51
C ASP A 63 2.49 -3.97 -14.48
N ALA A 64 3.59 -3.26 -14.25
CA ALA A 64 3.61 -1.79 -14.10
C ALA A 64 2.94 -1.06 -15.29
N ALA A 65 3.20 -1.50 -16.53
CA ALA A 65 2.58 -0.90 -17.70
C ALA A 65 1.05 -1.06 -17.72
N THR A 66 0.55 -2.19 -17.23
CA THR A 66 -0.89 -2.47 -17.13
C THR A 66 -1.57 -1.53 -16.14
N TRP A 67 -0.98 -1.32 -14.95
CA TRP A 67 -1.48 -0.37 -13.96
C TRP A 67 -1.53 1.05 -14.52
N GLN A 68 -0.45 1.47 -15.20
CA GLN A 68 -0.38 2.79 -15.82
C GLN A 68 -1.43 2.98 -16.92
N ALA A 69 -1.66 1.96 -17.73
CA ALA A 69 -2.68 2.01 -18.79
C ALA A 69 -4.10 2.19 -18.22
N LYS A 70 -4.34 1.72 -17.00
CA LYS A 70 -5.63 1.91 -16.30
C LYS A 70 -5.68 3.22 -15.50
N GLY A 71 -4.62 4.03 -15.52
CA GLY A 71 -4.54 5.28 -14.77
C GLY A 71 -4.38 5.09 -13.27
N ALA A 72 -4.03 3.89 -12.82
CA ALA A 72 -3.88 3.57 -11.41
C ALA A 72 -2.42 3.65 -10.97
N THR A 73 -2.21 4.11 -9.73
CA THR A 73 -0.93 4.06 -9.03
C THR A 73 -0.97 2.91 -8.02
N VAL A 74 -0.07 1.94 -8.19
CA VAL A 74 0.06 0.83 -7.24
C VAL A 74 1.35 1.00 -6.45
N VAL A 75 1.23 1.02 -5.12
CA VAL A 75 2.37 1.18 -4.22
C VAL A 75 2.38 0.07 -3.18
N GLY A 76 3.57 -0.40 -2.83
CA GLY A 76 3.78 -1.24 -1.66
C GLY A 76 3.85 -0.38 -0.40
N LEU A 77 3.49 -0.97 0.75
CA LEU A 77 3.62 -0.32 2.05
C LEU A 77 4.01 -1.34 3.10
N SER A 78 5.06 -1.05 3.83
CA SER A 78 5.51 -1.86 4.97
C SER A 78 5.94 -0.96 6.13
N CYS A 79 6.14 -1.57 7.30
CA CYS A 79 6.69 -0.86 8.46
C CYS A 79 8.23 -0.87 8.49
N ASP A 80 8.87 -1.39 7.46
CA ASP A 80 10.33 -1.36 7.34
C ASP A 80 10.83 0.06 7.04
N SER A 81 12.11 0.31 7.31
CA SER A 81 12.71 1.60 7.01
C SER A 81 12.84 1.85 5.51
N PRO A 82 12.95 3.12 5.06
CA PRO A 82 13.23 3.42 3.66
C PRO A 82 14.52 2.75 3.16
N PHE A 83 15.51 2.61 4.03
CA PHE A 83 16.79 1.98 3.71
C PHE A 83 16.62 0.48 3.44
N ALA A 84 15.84 -0.22 4.26
CA ALA A 84 15.54 -1.64 4.05
C ALA A 84 14.75 -1.86 2.76
N ASN A 85 13.72 -1.05 2.53
CA ASN A 85 12.92 -1.12 1.30
C ASN A 85 13.74 -0.77 0.06
N HIS A 86 14.68 0.18 0.15
CA HIS A 86 15.60 0.49 -0.93
C HIS A 86 16.49 -0.70 -1.29
N ALA A 87 17.10 -1.33 -0.29
CA ALA A 87 17.96 -2.49 -0.50
C ALA A 87 17.17 -3.66 -1.09
N TRP A 88 15.94 -3.87 -0.63
CA TRP A 88 15.07 -4.93 -1.15
C TRP A 88 14.69 -4.68 -2.61
N ALA A 89 14.25 -3.48 -2.93
CA ALA A 89 13.89 -3.09 -4.30
C ALA A 89 15.09 -3.23 -5.25
N ALA A 90 16.28 -2.81 -4.81
CA ALA A 90 17.50 -2.94 -5.61
C ALA A 90 17.87 -4.41 -5.86
N LYS A 91 17.80 -5.25 -4.84
CA LYS A 91 18.10 -6.68 -4.95
C LYS A 91 17.18 -7.40 -5.91
N GLU A 92 15.86 -7.12 -5.82
CA GLU A 92 14.84 -7.82 -6.60
C GLU A 92 14.49 -7.12 -7.93
N GLY A 93 15.01 -5.91 -8.16
CA GLY A 93 14.72 -5.14 -9.37
C GLY A 93 13.31 -4.56 -9.41
N TYR A 94 12.71 -4.24 -8.27
CA TYR A 94 11.38 -3.64 -8.23
C TYR A 94 11.40 -2.20 -8.75
N SER A 95 10.47 -1.87 -9.65
CA SER A 95 10.34 -0.55 -10.26
C SER A 95 9.24 0.32 -9.64
N HIS A 96 8.34 -0.29 -8.85
CA HIS A 96 7.25 0.44 -8.21
C HIS A 96 7.69 1.07 -6.89
N THR A 97 6.91 2.04 -6.42
CA THR A 97 7.13 2.70 -5.13
C THR A 97 6.81 1.76 -3.96
N ILE A 98 7.67 1.75 -2.94
CA ILE A 98 7.44 1.07 -1.67
C ILE A 98 7.53 2.11 -0.56
N LEU A 99 6.42 2.31 0.15
CA LEU A 99 6.30 3.29 1.22
C LEU A 99 6.72 2.68 2.56
N SER A 100 7.34 3.50 3.40
CA SER A 100 7.78 3.12 4.74
C SER A 100 6.89 3.76 5.79
N ASP A 101 6.07 2.96 6.46
CA ASP A 101 5.28 3.38 7.62
C ASP A 101 6.02 3.03 8.91
N LEU A 102 7.23 3.57 9.05
CA LEU A 102 8.16 3.26 10.14
C LEU A 102 7.53 3.49 11.52
N HIS A 103 6.69 4.49 11.64
CA HIS A 103 6.02 4.84 12.91
C HIS A 103 4.66 4.16 13.09
N ARG A 104 4.23 3.29 12.17
CA ARG A 104 2.96 2.54 12.19
C ARG A 104 1.70 3.44 12.24
N GLU A 105 1.81 4.66 11.81
CA GLU A 105 0.70 5.61 11.85
C GLU A 105 -0.42 5.24 10.87
N VAL A 106 -0.05 4.90 9.64
CA VAL A 106 -1.01 4.53 8.60
C VAL A 106 -1.65 3.17 8.91
N VAL A 107 -0.85 2.16 9.27
CA VAL A 107 -1.40 0.83 9.56
C VAL A 107 -2.35 0.85 10.75
N LYS A 108 -2.07 1.65 11.76
CA LYS A 108 -2.98 1.85 12.91
C LYS A 108 -4.21 2.67 12.52
N GLY A 109 -4.02 3.76 11.79
CA GLY A 109 -5.12 4.64 11.34
C GLY A 109 -6.06 3.97 10.34
N TYR A 110 -5.58 2.98 9.59
CA TYR A 110 -6.37 2.18 8.65
C TYR A 110 -6.95 0.90 9.27
N GLY A 111 -6.63 0.62 10.53
CA GLY A 111 -7.13 -0.54 11.25
C GLY A 111 -6.54 -1.87 10.80
N ILE A 112 -5.33 -1.86 10.26
CA ILE A 112 -4.63 -3.04 9.74
C ILE A 112 -3.30 -3.30 10.46
N HIS A 113 -3.21 -2.90 11.71
CA HIS A 113 -2.06 -3.18 12.56
C HIS A 113 -2.14 -4.62 13.08
N TRP A 114 -1.01 -5.32 13.03
CA TRP A 114 -0.84 -6.66 13.61
C TRP A 114 -0.05 -6.53 14.92
N PRO A 115 -0.75 -6.48 16.09
CA PRO A 115 -0.12 -6.07 17.35
C PRO A 115 0.98 -7.01 17.82
N GLU A 116 0.80 -8.33 17.64
CA GLU A 116 1.75 -9.35 18.13
C GLU A 116 3.12 -9.20 17.48
N MET A 117 3.16 -8.78 16.23
CA MET A 117 4.40 -8.56 15.48
C MET A 117 4.74 -7.08 15.35
N ASN A 118 3.84 -6.20 15.77
CA ASN A 118 3.97 -4.74 15.63
C ASN A 118 4.32 -4.29 14.20
N VAL A 119 3.63 -4.87 13.24
CA VAL A 119 3.74 -4.54 11.82
C VAL A 119 2.36 -4.50 11.17
N ALA A 120 2.30 -4.36 9.85
CA ALA A 120 1.05 -4.40 9.11
C ALA A 120 0.52 -5.82 8.97
N GLN A 121 -0.80 -5.96 8.97
CA GLN A 121 -1.46 -7.12 8.37
C GLN A 121 -1.26 -7.06 6.85
N ARG A 122 -1.30 -8.23 6.20
CA ARG A 122 -1.34 -8.28 4.74
C ARG A 122 -2.69 -7.79 4.26
N ALA A 123 -2.72 -6.72 3.47
CA ALA A 123 -3.96 -6.14 2.98
C ALA A 123 -3.76 -5.51 1.60
N THR A 124 -4.84 -5.48 0.81
CA THR A 124 -4.92 -4.71 -0.42
C THR A 124 -6.08 -3.74 -0.31
N ILE A 125 -5.83 -2.46 -0.57
CA ILE A 125 -6.81 -1.39 -0.43
C ILE A 125 -6.83 -0.59 -1.73
N VAL A 126 -8.01 -0.45 -2.34
CA VAL A 126 -8.22 0.41 -3.51
C VAL A 126 -8.96 1.66 -3.07
N ILE A 127 -8.42 2.81 -3.42
CA ILE A 127 -8.96 4.13 -3.09
C ILE A 127 -9.24 4.86 -4.40
N ALA A 128 -10.49 5.30 -4.59
CA ALA A 128 -10.92 5.91 -5.84
C ALA A 128 -10.31 7.30 -6.06
N LYS A 129 -9.98 7.60 -7.31
CA LYS A 129 -9.57 8.94 -7.76
C LYS A 129 -10.52 10.01 -7.25
N SER A 130 -9.97 11.14 -6.86
CA SER A 130 -10.72 12.29 -6.39
C SER A 130 -10.05 13.60 -6.77
N ALA A 131 -10.80 14.54 -7.33
CA ALA A 131 -10.29 15.84 -7.76
C ALA A 131 -9.80 16.70 -6.58
N ASP A 132 -10.41 16.54 -5.40
CA ASP A 132 -10.03 17.25 -4.18
C ASP A 132 -8.97 16.51 -3.33
N GLY A 133 -8.60 15.29 -3.74
CA GLY A 133 -7.64 14.47 -3.01
C GLY A 133 -8.22 13.72 -1.81
N VAL A 134 -9.54 13.78 -1.60
CA VAL A 134 -10.24 13.05 -0.53
C VAL A 134 -10.84 11.78 -1.11
N GLY A 135 -10.18 10.65 -0.91
CA GLY A 135 -10.57 9.37 -1.51
C GLY A 135 -11.47 8.52 -0.63
N ARG A 136 -12.30 7.70 -1.30
CA ARG A 136 -13.10 6.68 -0.63
C ARG A 136 -12.55 5.30 -0.97
N VAL A 137 -12.59 4.41 0.01
CA VAL A 137 -12.24 3.01 -0.17
C VAL A 137 -13.30 2.34 -1.06
N THR A 138 -12.87 1.74 -2.16
CA THR A 138 -13.74 0.97 -3.06
C THR A 138 -13.53 -0.53 -2.95
N PHE A 139 -12.40 -0.94 -2.38
CA PHE A 139 -12.08 -2.34 -2.12
C PHE A 139 -11.09 -2.42 -0.95
N ILE A 140 -11.29 -3.40 -0.08
CA ILE A 140 -10.32 -3.76 0.95
C ILE A 140 -10.40 -5.25 1.23
N GLN A 141 -9.26 -5.91 1.30
CA GLN A 141 -9.14 -7.31 1.69
C GLN A 141 -7.92 -7.50 2.58
N THR A 142 -8.15 -7.96 3.80
CA THR A 142 -7.09 -8.44 4.68
C THR A 142 -6.90 -9.95 4.46
N ARG A 143 -5.67 -10.43 4.54
CA ARG A 143 -5.34 -11.83 4.30
C ARG A 143 -4.38 -12.37 5.35
N PRO A 144 -4.35 -13.70 5.59
CA PRO A 144 -3.29 -14.32 6.39
C PRO A 144 -1.91 -14.00 5.80
N PRO A 145 -0.85 -13.94 6.62
CA PRO A 145 0.50 -13.57 6.14
C PRO A 145 1.03 -14.44 5.00
N GLY A 146 0.60 -15.69 4.91
CA GLY A 146 1.02 -16.64 3.87
C GLY A 146 0.23 -16.59 2.57
N GLN A 147 -0.77 -15.72 2.44
CA GLN A 147 -1.67 -15.67 1.27
C GLN A 147 -1.45 -14.40 0.46
N ALA A 148 -0.85 -14.54 -0.73
CA ALA A 148 -0.67 -13.44 -1.69
C ALA A 148 -2.00 -13.04 -2.35
N MET A 149 -2.05 -11.81 -2.86
CA MET A 149 -3.20 -11.26 -3.59
C MET A 149 -3.34 -11.88 -4.98
N ASP A 150 -4.56 -12.13 -5.39
CA ASP A 150 -4.90 -12.36 -6.79
C ASP A 150 -5.03 -11.00 -7.50
N TRP A 151 -3.95 -10.59 -8.17
CA TRP A 151 -3.89 -9.29 -8.84
C TRP A 151 -4.81 -9.19 -10.05
N SER A 152 -5.21 -10.31 -10.65
CA SER A 152 -6.17 -10.29 -11.75
C SER A 152 -7.54 -9.81 -11.29
N ALA A 153 -7.95 -10.16 -10.07
CA ALA A 153 -9.18 -9.66 -9.46
C ALA A 153 -9.12 -8.15 -9.20
N VAL A 154 -7.97 -7.63 -8.76
CA VAL A 154 -7.79 -6.18 -8.53
C VAL A 154 -7.81 -5.42 -9.84
N LEU A 155 -7.15 -5.92 -10.88
CA LEU A 155 -7.14 -5.29 -12.21
C LEU A 155 -8.55 -5.11 -12.76
N GLY A 156 -9.45 -6.05 -12.48
CA GLY A 156 -10.85 -5.96 -12.92
C GLY A 156 -11.66 -4.86 -12.23
N LEU A 157 -11.16 -4.29 -11.12
CA LEU A 157 -11.83 -3.21 -10.37
C LEU A 157 -11.44 -1.81 -10.85
N LEU A 158 -10.38 -1.68 -11.64
CA LEU A 158 -9.80 -0.40 -12.10
C LEU A 158 -10.32 0.03 -13.50
#